data_6c21b74ae6a0105ede9a6122a5709673
#
_entry.id   6c21b74ae6a0105ede9a6122a5709673
#
_cell.length_a   1.000
_cell.length_b   1.000
_cell.length_c   1.000
_cell.angle_alpha   90.00
_cell.angle_beta   90.00
_cell.angle_gamma   90.00
#
_symmetry.space_group_name_H-M   'P 1'
#
loop_
_entity.id
_entity.type
_entity.pdbx_description
1 polymer ?
#
loop_
_entity_poly.entity_id
_entity_poly.type
_entity_poly.pdbx_seq_one_letter_code
_entity_poly.pdbx_strand_id
1 'polypeptide(L)'
;MISRVIDEDVTLVKYYPNYKTALEWYQDLDVCKQVDNRDTVYDLPLLKAMYNYLNQHGDLFYIKYKNRLCGDVCLQPDGEVNIVVAKPFQNKHIGRRVMNGIIQLAREKEMKELHAEIYSFNIQSRKMFESMGFEQVDEEKYWLVL
;
A
#
# COMPACT_ATOMS: atom_id res chain seq x y z
N MET A 1 -9.47 -11.85 9.75
CA MET A 1 -8.07 -12.14 9.36
C MET A 1 -7.12 -11.51 10.38
N ILE A 2 -6.08 -12.23 10.71
CA ILE A 2 -5.01 -11.78 11.58
C ILE A 2 -3.79 -11.38 10.74
N SER A 3 -2.65 -11.17 11.39
CA SER A 3 -1.41 -10.77 10.71
C SER A 3 -0.90 -11.84 9.73
N ARG A 4 -0.16 -11.41 8.71
CA ARG A 4 0.54 -12.26 7.76
C ARG A 4 2.04 -11.99 7.85
N VAL A 5 2.81 -13.01 8.12
CA VAL A 5 4.28 -12.93 8.06
C VAL A 5 4.70 -13.07 6.61
N ILE A 6 5.40 -12.08 6.09
CA ILE A 6 5.91 -12.10 4.71
C ILE A 6 7.30 -12.72 4.65
N ASP A 7 8.19 -12.23 5.49
CA ASP A 7 9.54 -12.76 5.67
C ASP A 7 10.05 -12.44 7.08
N GLU A 8 11.32 -12.66 7.35
CA GLU A 8 11.90 -12.44 8.68
C GLU A 8 11.83 -10.98 9.16
N ASP A 9 11.74 -10.03 8.25
CA ASP A 9 11.72 -8.59 8.56
C ASP A 9 10.36 -7.94 8.40
N VAL A 10 9.49 -8.48 7.54
CA VAL A 10 8.24 -7.85 7.12
C VAL A 10 7.03 -8.67 7.55
N THR A 11 6.11 -8.01 8.25
CA THR A 11 4.81 -8.59 8.64
C THR A 11 3.71 -7.61 8.29
N LEU A 12 2.61 -8.12 7.77
CA LEU A 12 1.38 -7.35 7.59
C LEU A 12 0.53 -7.54 8.83
N VAL A 13 0.27 -6.44 9.53
CA VAL A 13 -0.51 -6.44 10.79
C VAL A 13 -1.92 -5.99 10.45
N LYS A 14 -2.93 -6.79 10.81
CA LYS A 14 -4.32 -6.41 10.57
C LYS A 14 -4.58 -5.02 11.15
N TYR A 15 -5.24 -4.18 10.37
CA TYR A 15 -5.53 -2.81 10.75
C TYR A 15 -6.24 -2.71 12.12
N TYR A 16 -5.81 -1.76 12.91
CA TYR A 16 -6.46 -1.28 14.12
C TYR A 16 -6.20 0.23 14.21
N PRO A 17 -7.05 1.00 14.90
CA PRO A 17 -6.81 2.44 15.02
C PRO A 17 -5.51 2.76 15.73
N ASN A 18 -4.57 3.35 15.01
CA ASN A 18 -3.29 3.85 15.54
C ASN A 18 -2.93 5.15 14.80
N TYR A 19 -3.78 6.15 15.00
CA TYR A 19 -3.69 7.39 14.24
C TYR A 19 -2.44 8.19 14.58
N LYS A 20 -1.97 8.11 15.81
CA LYS A 20 -0.77 8.84 16.24
C LYS A 20 0.45 8.44 15.42
N THR A 21 0.67 7.18 15.23
CA THR A 21 1.80 6.67 14.44
C THR A 21 1.57 6.91 12.95
N ALA A 22 0.39 6.57 12.45
CA ALA A 22 0.09 6.66 11.02
C ALA A 22 0.09 8.11 10.52
N LEU A 23 -0.38 9.07 11.31
CA LEU A 23 -0.41 10.46 10.91
C LEU A 23 0.97 10.99 10.57
N GLU A 24 2.01 10.52 11.24
CA GLU A 24 3.39 10.94 10.94
C GLU A 24 3.78 10.64 9.49
N TRP A 25 3.32 9.51 8.95
CA TRP A 25 3.60 9.13 7.56
C TRP A 25 2.94 10.07 6.56
N TYR A 26 1.72 10.51 6.87
CA TYR A 26 0.88 11.33 6.01
C TYR A 26 1.10 12.83 6.24
N GLN A 27 2.01 13.19 7.13
CA GLN A 27 2.44 14.58 7.30
C GLN A 27 3.71 14.90 6.50
N ASP A 28 4.21 13.94 5.75
CA ASP A 28 5.28 14.15 4.78
C ASP A 28 4.65 14.51 3.42
N LEU A 29 5.04 15.65 2.88
CA LEU A 29 4.45 16.16 1.63
C LEU A 29 4.78 15.28 0.44
N ASP A 30 5.99 14.69 0.38
CA ASP A 30 6.36 13.77 -0.70
C ASP A 30 5.47 12.53 -0.69
N VAL A 31 5.18 11.99 0.50
CA VAL A 31 4.28 10.84 0.64
C VAL A 31 2.88 11.20 0.15
N CYS A 32 2.35 12.35 0.55
CA CYS A 32 1.03 12.79 0.12
C CYS A 32 0.96 13.01 -1.39
N LYS A 33 2.03 13.49 -1.98
CA LYS A 33 2.15 13.64 -3.43
C LYS A 33 2.13 12.29 -4.14
N GLN A 34 2.89 11.32 -3.63
CA GLN A 34 2.98 9.97 -4.20
C GLN A 34 1.66 9.21 -4.12
N VAL A 35 0.95 9.37 -3.01
CA VAL A 35 -0.26 8.61 -2.70
C VAL A 35 -1.50 9.20 -3.34
N ASP A 36 -1.62 10.53 -3.34
CA ASP A 36 -2.87 11.20 -3.63
C ASP A 36 -2.70 12.43 -4.54
N ASN A 37 -1.50 12.64 -5.05
CA ASN A 37 -1.15 13.80 -5.89
C ASN A 37 -1.59 15.13 -5.26
N ARG A 38 -1.36 15.28 -3.97
CA ARG A 38 -1.75 16.46 -3.20
C ARG A 38 -0.56 17.35 -2.91
N ASP A 39 -0.83 18.63 -2.81
CA ASP A 39 0.16 19.63 -2.39
C ASP A 39 0.03 20.00 -0.92
N THR A 40 -0.82 19.28 -0.17
CA THR A 40 -1.04 19.48 1.26
C THR A 40 -0.94 18.16 2.00
N VAL A 41 -0.53 18.21 3.27
CA VAL A 41 -0.47 17.00 4.10
C VAL A 41 -1.85 16.63 4.63
N TYR A 42 -2.00 15.38 5.09
CA TYR A 42 -3.24 14.93 5.72
C TYR A 42 -3.36 15.52 7.12
N ASP A 43 -4.57 15.88 7.50
CA ASP A 43 -4.92 16.11 8.89
C ASP A 43 -5.56 14.84 9.49
N LEU A 44 -5.84 14.88 10.79
CA LEU A 44 -6.41 13.71 11.47
C LEU A 44 -7.79 13.31 10.93
N PRO A 45 -8.74 14.23 10.68
CA PRO A 45 -10.04 13.87 10.12
C PRO A 45 -9.94 13.17 8.77
N LEU A 46 -9.07 13.64 7.88
CA LEU A 46 -8.88 13.02 6.58
C LEU A 46 -8.25 11.63 6.70
N LEU A 47 -7.26 11.47 7.60
CA LEU A 47 -6.65 10.16 7.85
C LEU A 47 -7.67 9.15 8.35
N LYS A 48 -8.50 9.55 9.31
CA LYS A 48 -9.57 8.69 9.83
C LYS A 48 -10.57 8.29 8.75
N ALA A 49 -10.98 9.24 7.92
CA ALA A 49 -11.92 8.97 6.83
C ALA A 49 -11.33 7.96 5.84
N MET A 50 -10.07 8.12 5.47
CA MET A 50 -9.38 7.21 4.56
C MET A 50 -9.33 5.79 5.13
N TYR A 51 -8.86 5.63 6.36
CA TYR A 51 -8.76 4.31 6.97
C TYR A 51 -10.12 3.65 7.19
N ASN A 52 -11.13 4.42 7.57
CA ASN A 52 -12.48 3.88 7.73
C ASN A 52 -13.01 3.33 6.41
N TYR A 53 -12.82 4.08 5.32
CA TYR A 53 -13.22 3.63 3.99
C TYR A 53 -12.49 2.33 3.60
N LEU A 54 -11.17 2.30 3.69
CA LEU A 54 -10.38 1.15 3.29
C LEU A 54 -10.67 -0.08 4.15
N ASN A 55 -10.85 0.11 5.46
CA ASN A 55 -11.15 -1.00 6.37
C ASN A 55 -12.54 -1.58 6.16
N GLN A 56 -13.51 -0.76 5.73
CA GLN A 56 -14.86 -1.23 5.43
C GLN A 56 -14.94 -1.97 4.09
N HIS A 57 -14.12 -1.60 3.12
CA HIS A 57 -14.21 -2.11 1.76
C HIS A 57 -13.21 -3.20 1.42
N GLY A 58 -12.08 -3.25 2.09
CA GLY A 58 -11.01 -4.19 1.75
C GLY A 58 -10.29 -4.80 2.94
N ASP A 59 -9.25 -5.54 2.63
CA ASP A 59 -8.33 -6.09 3.63
C ASP A 59 -7.22 -5.07 3.86
N LEU A 60 -7.29 -4.37 4.98
CA LEU A 60 -6.36 -3.30 5.33
C LEU A 60 -5.37 -3.77 6.38
N PHE A 61 -4.08 -3.51 6.12
CA PHE A 61 -2.98 -3.88 7.02
C PHE A 61 -2.05 -2.70 7.23
N TYR A 62 -1.42 -2.66 8.41
CA TYR A 62 -0.18 -1.90 8.58
C TYR A 62 0.99 -2.77 8.11
N ILE A 63 2.03 -2.11 7.61
CA ILE A 63 3.30 -2.74 7.27
C ILE A 63 4.22 -2.60 8.47
N LYS A 64 4.69 -3.73 9.01
CA LYS A 64 5.67 -3.74 10.10
C LYS A 64 6.99 -4.26 9.56
N TYR A 65 8.03 -3.44 9.68
CA TYR A 65 9.39 -3.75 9.25
C TYR A 65 10.32 -3.69 10.44
N LYS A 66 10.98 -4.81 10.75
CA LYS A 66 11.91 -4.93 11.90
C LYS A 66 11.27 -4.36 13.18
N ASN A 67 10.06 -4.80 13.49
CA ASN A 67 9.28 -4.42 14.66
C ASN A 67 8.80 -2.96 14.71
N ARG A 68 8.85 -2.23 13.59
CA ARG A 68 8.34 -0.86 13.50
C ARG A 68 7.27 -0.76 12.42
N LEU A 69 6.16 -0.12 12.74
CA LEU A 69 5.15 0.21 11.73
C LEU A 69 5.71 1.29 10.81
N CYS A 70 5.60 1.07 9.50
CA CYS A 70 6.21 1.96 8.51
C CYS A 70 5.33 2.26 7.30
N GLY A 71 4.08 1.88 7.33
CA GLY A 71 3.16 2.15 6.23
C GLY A 71 1.91 1.32 6.31
N ASP A 72 1.15 1.32 5.23
CA ASP A 72 -0.09 0.56 5.13
C ASP A 72 -0.26 -0.02 3.72
N VAL A 73 -1.11 -1.03 3.62
CA VAL A 73 -1.49 -1.64 2.35
C VAL A 73 -2.92 -2.15 2.45
N CYS A 74 -3.67 -1.98 1.37
CA CYS A 74 -5.03 -2.47 1.29
C CYS A 74 -5.25 -3.25 0.00
N LEU A 75 -5.88 -4.41 0.10
CA LEU A 75 -6.38 -5.17 -1.04
C LEU A 75 -7.89 -5.05 -1.07
N GLN A 76 -8.42 -4.37 -2.07
CA GLN A 76 -9.84 -4.17 -2.23
C GLN A 76 -10.50 -5.34 -2.97
N PRO A 77 -11.82 -5.57 -2.80
CA PRO A 77 -12.50 -6.72 -3.40
C PRO A 77 -12.47 -6.75 -4.93
N ASP A 78 -12.36 -5.58 -5.56
CA ASP A 78 -12.28 -5.47 -7.02
C ASP A 78 -10.86 -5.73 -7.57
N GLY A 79 -9.89 -5.95 -6.69
CA GLY A 79 -8.48 -6.17 -7.06
C GLY A 79 -7.61 -4.92 -6.97
N GLU A 80 -8.15 -3.77 -6.60
CA GLU A 80 -7.34 -2.58 -6.43
C GLU A 80 -6.42 -2.70 -5.22
N VAL A 81 -5.17 -2.31 -5.39
CA VAL A 81 -4.17 -2.30 -4.33
C VAL A 81 -3.74 -0.88 -4.05
N ASN A 82 -3.77 -0.52 -2.76
CA ASN A 82 -3.26 0.77 -2.27
C ASN A 82 -2.10 0.48 -1.33
N ILE A 83 -0.95 1.09 -1.54
CA ILE A 83 0.23 0.86 -0.69
C ILE A 83 0.94 2.18 -0.41
N VAL A 84 1.32 2.37 0.84
CA VAL A 84 2.08 3.53 1.31
C VAL A 84 3.22 3.04 2.19
N VAL A 85 4.45 3.48 1.86
CA VAL A 85 5.63 3.27 2.69
C VAL A 85 6.13 4.63 3.15
N ALA A 86 6.31 4.78 4.45
CA ALA A 86 6.77 6.03 5.05
C ALA A 86 8.13 6.44 4.50
N LYS A 87 8.36 7.74 4.37
CA LYS A 87 9.56 8.30 3.73
C LYS A 87 10.87 7.69 4.23
N PRO A 88 11.13 7.57 5.55
CA PRO A 88 12.40 7.01 6.02
C PRO A 88 12.61 5.53 5.66
N PHE A 89 11.55 4.84 5.25
CA PHE A 89 11.59 3.41 4.94
C PHE A 89 11.53 3.12 3.44
N GLN A 90 11.51 4.15 2.60
CA GLN A 90 11.54 3.98 1.15
C GLN A 90 12.94 3.57 0.68
N ASN A 91 13.03 2.99 -0.52
CA ASN A 91 14.27 2.51 -1.13
C ASN A 91 14.93 1.34 -0.38
N LYS A 92 14.15 0.56 0.35
CA LYS A 92 14.61 -0.65 1.07
C LYS A 92 13.96 -1.92 0.55
N HIS A 93 13.31 -1.86 -0.61
CA HIS A 93 12.55 -2.97 -1.21
C HIS A 93 11.39 -3.48 -0.35
N ILE A 94 10.92 -2.69 0.61
CA ILE A 94 9.79 -3.08 1.47
C ILE A 94 8.53 -3.21 0.64
N GLY A 95 8.24 -2.23 -0.22
CA GLY A 95 7.04 -2.27 -1.08
C GLY A 95 6.98 -3.52 -1.93
N ARG A 96 8.11 -3.94 -2.49
CA ARG A 96 8.19 -5.16 -3.31
C ARG A 96 7.86 -6.42 -2.51
N ARG A 97 8.41 -6.53 -1.30
CA ARG A 97 8.12 -7.66 -0.40
C ARG A 97 6.66 -7.70 0.00
N VAL A 98 6.11 -6.54 0.35
CA VAL A 98 4.69 -6.40 0.70
C VAL A 98 3.81 -6.82 -0.46
N MET A 99 4.12 -6.37 -1.68
CA MET A 99 3.35 -6.73 -2.86
C MET A 99 3.42 -8.23 -3.17
N ASN A 100 4.55 -8.89 -2.95
CA ASN A 100 4.62 -10.34 -3.06
C ASN A 100 3.61 -11.02 -2.14
N GLY A 101 3.50 -10.53 -0.91
CA GLY A 101 2.52 -11.05 0.05
C GLY A 101 1.07 -10.76 -0.36
N ILE A 102 0.81 -9.60 -0.91
CA ILE A 102 -0.53 -9.22 -1.39
C ILE A 102 -0.93 -10.06 -2.61
N ILE A 103 -0.01 -10.30 -3.53
CA ILE A 103 -0.26 -11.16 -4.69
C ILE A 103 -0.63 -12.57 -4.21
N GLN A 104 0.10 -13.09 -3.22
CA GLN A 104 -0.20 -14.41 -2.67
C GLN A 104 -1.56 -14.45 -1.97
N LEU A 105 -1.90 -13.41 -1.21
CA LEU A 105 -3.21 -13.29 -0.57
C LEU A 105 -4.32 -13.28 -1.63
N ALA A 106 -4.13 -12.52 -2.70
CA ALA A 106 -5.10 -12.44 -3.78
C ALA A 106 -5.32 -13.81 -4.44
N ARG A 107 -4.25 -14.57 -4.65
CA ARG A 107 -4.35 -15.94 -5.18
C ARG A 107 -5.09 -16.87 -4.23
N GLU A 108 -4.84 -16.77 -2.94
CA GLU A 108 -5.56 -17.55 -1.93
C GLU A 108 -7.05 -17.23 -1.93
N LYS A 109 -7.41 -15.98 -2.24
CA LYS A 109 -8.80 -15.54 -2.37
C LYS A 109 -9.40 -15.86 -3.74
N GLU A 110 -8.65 -16.51 -4.60
CA GLU A 110 -9.07 -16.89 -5.96
C GLU A 110 -9.42 -15.68 -6.84
N MET A 111 -8.78 -14.56 -6.59
CA MET A 111 -8.92 -13.37 -7.42
C MET A 111 -8.21 -13.59 -8.76
N LYS A 112 -8.74 -13.01 -9.81
CA LYS A 112 -8.22 -13.22 -11.18
C LYS A 112 -7.21 -12.17 -11.60
N GLU A 113 -7.28 -10.99 -11.00
CA GLU A 113 -6.41 -9.88 -11.37
C GLU A 113 -6.26 -8.88 -10.23
N LEU A 114 -5.17 -8.14 -10.28
CA LEU A 114 -4.93 -6.98 -9.42
C LEU A 114 -4.73 -5.76 -10.32
N HIS A 115 -5.04 -4.58 -9.78
CA HIS A 115 -4.74 -3.34 -10.46
C HIS A 115 -4.31 -2.27 -9.46
N ALA A 116 -3.54 -1.32 -9.95
CA ALA A 116 -3.05 -0.21 -9.15
C ALA A 116 -3.06 1.06 -9.99
N GLU A 117 -3.36 2.18 -9.34
CA GLU A 117 -3.21 3.49 -9.93
C GLU A 117 -1.88 4.08 -9.46
N ILE A 118 -1.02 4.47 -10.40
CA ILE A 118 0.31 5.00 -10.10
C ILE A 118 0.50 6.26 -10.90
N TYR A 119 0.67 7.38 -10.21
CA TYR A 119 0.85 8.67 -10.88
C TYR A 119 2.10 8.66 -11.76
N SER A 120 2.00 9.29 -12.92
CA SER A 120 3.05 9.23 -13.94
C SER A 120 4.40 9.76 -13.48
N PHE A 121 4.42 10.70 -12.53
CA PHE A 121 5.66 11.22 -11.96
C PHE A 121 6.33 10.27 -10.95
N ASN A 122 5.60 9.27 -10.45
CA ASN A 122 6.11 8.35 -9.43
C ASN A 122 6.88 7.20 -10.08
N ILE A 123 8.07 7.53 -10.59
CA ILE A 123 8.92 6.59 -11.35
C ILE A 123 9.31 5.38 -10.53
N GLN A 124 9.64 5.58 -9.26
CA GLN A 124 10.04 4.50 -8.36
C GLN A 124 8.95 3.44 -8.22
N SER A 125 7.72 3.87 -8.00
CA SER A 125 6.58 2.97 -7.87
C SER A 125 6.28 2.27 -9.18
N ARG A 126 6.31 2.99 -10.30
CA ARG A 126 6.11 2.40 -11.63
C ARG A 126 7.10 1.27 -11.89
N LYS A 127 8.39 1.51 -11.63
CA LYS A 127 9.43 0.49 -11.83
C LYS A 127 9.20 -0.73 -10.93
N MET A 128 8.81 -0.51 -9.69
CA MET A 128 8.54 -1.61 -8.75
C MET A 128 7.39 -2.48 -9.25
N PHE A 129 6.26 -1.87 -9.60
CA PHE A 129 5.10 -2.63 -10.10
C PHE A 129 5.40 -3.34 -11.41
N GLU A 130 6.07 -2.68 -12.35
CA GLU A 130 6.47 -3.29 -13.62
C GLU A 130 7.40 -4.50 -13.40
N SER A 131 8.34 -4.38 -12.45
CA SER A 131 9.27 -5.49 -12.13
C SER A 131 8.55 -6.70 -11.54
N MET A 132 7.35 -6.53 -11.05
CA MET A 132 6.51 -7.62 -10.50
C MET A 132 5.54 -8.21 -11.52
N GLY A 133 5.58 -7.74 -12.75
CA GLY A 133 4.76 -8.24 -13.84
C GLY A 133 3.51 -7.43 -14.14
N PHE A 134 3.29 -6.33 -13.43
CA PHE A 134 2.19 -5.43 -13.77
C PHE A 134 2.45 -4.77 -15.11
N GLU A 135 1.42 -4.72 -15.94
CA GLU A 135 1.48 -4.06 -17.24
C GLU A 135 0.69 -2.76 -17.23
N GLN A 136 1.26 -1.74 -17.84
CA GLN A 136 0.57 -0.46 -17.98
C GLN A 136 -0.53 -0.60 -19.04
N VAL A 137 -1.77 -0.36 -18.62
CA VAL A 137 -2.95 -0.48 -19.50
C VAL A 137 -3.55 0.88 -19.85
N ASP A 138 -3.19 1.92 -19.11
CA ASP A 138 -3.55 3.30 -19.35
C ASP A 138 -2.47 4.19 -18.75
N GLU A 139 -2.55 5.49 -18.91
CA GLU A 139 -1.49 6.43 -18.48
C GLU A 139 -1.03 6.20 -17.03
N GLU A 140 -1.98 5.98 -16.12
CA GLU A 140 -1.68 5.80 -14.70
C GLU A 140 -2.28 4.52 -14.12
N LYS A 141 -2.65 3.57 -14.98
CA LYS A 141 -3.26 2.31 -14.56
C LYS A 141 -2.39 1.11 -14.92
N TYR A 142 -2.20 0.23 -13.97
CA TYR A 142 -1.37 -0.96 -14.09
C TYR A 142 -2.16 -2.18 -13.63
N TRP A 143 -2.06 -3.27 -14.39
CA TRP A 143 -2.80 -4.50 -14.15
C TRP A 143 -1.88 -5.70 -14.11
N LEU A 144 -2.23 -6.67 -13.25
CA LEU A 144 -1.55 -7.96 -13.17
C LEU A 144 -2.61 -9.05 -13.24
N VAL A 145 -2.47 -9.95 -14.21
CA VAL A 145 -3.30 -11.15 -14.30
C VAL A 145 -2.68 -12.22 -13.40
N LEU A 146 -3.48 -12.78 -12.52
CA LEU A 146 -3.03 -13.78 -11.54
C LEU A 146 -3.09 -15.20 -12.08
#